data_5d6054178dd2d6d4454b867d2751cff0
#
_entry.id   5d6054178dd2d6d4454b867d2751cff0
#
_cell.length_a   1.000
_cell.length_b   1.000
_cell.length_c   1.000
_cell.angle_alpha   90.00
_cell.angle_beta   90.00
_cell.angle_gamma   90.00
#
_symmetry.space_group_name_H-M   'P 1'
#
loop_
_entity.id
_entity.type
_entity.pdbx_description
1 polymer ?
#
loop_
_entity_poly.entity_id
_entity_poly.type
_entity_poly.pdbx_seq_one_letter_code
_entity_poly.pdbx_strand_id
1 'polypeptide(L)'
;MKIKYAIQILAIFVFFVLPKNTLFGLDGRSYHYDLGVSHYDKGDIDGAISAWERAVVVNPEFVEAYYNLGNAYEEKGSLDKAMSAWEKVIAITPSDIDVYFNMGVAYTRKGLYAEAIDVFRNGLDIDPDDPGIHYFLGIVLRSTGELDSAIQEFKNTLALSPDHAGARYSLGNVYFDKNMLDDALVSYRETVNINANHIDAYNNMGSVLYEKGMLDDAIAAWKRVIEINPDFVDAYYNLGNAYDEKGMFRESVSVWRKALEINPDMLDARYNLGVVYTENMMHREAIKEFKQVLTSRPGDIETLVSLGLAYKSGGLINSAIDKFKKVLGIQPDNVSALNNLGLIRLQKGQYDNAISLFRKSWQIKPDYLEGLYNIGLAYYFKGDLDVAISTWEKVASVDPGYKNVHNDLSVSYKKRGSFNDSIAEHERALEELGNCDRSFSVVLPARAKEKDMLVVNRRKLLPAVTIGLTKEEAEKLAKVLGESNVEISFCLNLLADIDFVVLEEKIAKN
;
A
#
# COMPACT_ATOMS: atom_id res chain seq x y z
N MET A 1 -13.55 -5.98 -1.07
CA MET A 1 -13.88 -4.56 -0.85
C MET A 1 -14.31 -3.81 -2.14
N LYS A 2 -14.10 -4.39 -3.34
CA LYS A 2 -14.36 -3.75 -4.65
C LYS A 2 -15.83 -3.67 -5.13
N ILE A 3 -16.79 -4.29 -4.44
CA ILE A 3 -18.19 -4.42 -4.94
C ILE A 3 -19.19 -3.48 -4.22
N LYS A 4 -18.82 -2.89 -3.09
CA LYS A 4 -19.76 -2.05 -2.31
C LYS A 4 -19.96 -0.62 -2.85
N TYR A 5 -19.07 -0.11 -3.69
CA TYR A 5 -19.10 1.29 -4.15
C TYR A 5 -19.93 1.53 -5.42
N ALA A 6 -20.22 0.50 -6.20
CA ALA A 6 -21.04 0.65 -7.40
C ALA A 6 -22.53 0.93 -7.11
N ILE A 7 -22.99 0.67 -5.89
CA ILE A 7 -24.43 0.72 -5.54
C ILE A 7 -24.88 2.11 -5.06
N GLN A 8 -23.96 2.99 -4.62
CA GLN A 8 -24.36 4.32 -4.12
C GLN A 8 -24.56 5.40 -5.19
N ILE A 9 -24.07 5.20 -6.42
CA ILE A 9 -24.21 6.19 -7.51
C ILE A 9 -25.57 6.11 -8.22
N LEU A 10 -26.34 5.06 -7.97
CA LEU A 10 -27.59 4.79 -8.68
C LEU A 10 -28.84 5.50 -8.14
N ALA A 11 -28.71 6.39 -7.15
CA ALA A 11 -29.87 6.99 -6.49
C ALA A 11 -30.32 8.36 -7.07
N ILE A 12 -29.69 8.89 -8.13
CA ILE A 12 -29.88 10.32 -8.48
C ILE A 12 -30.55 10.61 -9.83
N PHE A 13 -30.85 9.67 -10.71
CA PHE A 13 -31.52 10.05 -11.97
C PHE A 13 -32.65 9.11 -12.39
N VAL A 14 -33.83 9.28 -11.82
CA VAL A 14 -35.09 8.91 -12.49
C VAL A 14 -36.08 10.05 -12.27
N PHE A 15 -35.91 11.13 -12.99
CA PHE A 15 -36.98 12.06 -13.26
C PHE A 15 -37.07 12.26 -14.77
N PHE A 16 -37.82 11.39 -15.42
CA PHE A 16 -38.30 11.69 -16.75
C PHE A 16 -39.76 12.16 -16.71
N VAL A 17 -39.94 13.35 -17.22
CA VAL A 17 -41.19 14.04 -17.41
C VAL A 17 -42.03 13.23 -18.40
N LEU A 18 -43.17 12.72 -17.94
CA LEU A 18 -44.21 12.20 -18.82
C LEU A 18 -44.85 13.34 -19.58
N PRO A 19 -45.11 13.21 -20.88
CA PRO A 19 -45.83 14.23 -21.63
C PRO A 19 -47.27 14.35 -21.11
N LYS A 20 -47.64 15.56 -20.66
CA LYS A 20 -49.02 15.92 -20.40
C LYS A 20 -49.74 16.06 -21.73
N ASN A 21 -50.82 15.35 -21.86
CA ASN A 21 -51.97 15.46 -22.74
C ASN A 21 -52.20 14.27 -23.68
N THR A 22 -53.20 13.46 -23.32
CA THR A 22 -54.33 13.21 -24.21
C THR A 22 -55.50 12.70 -23.37
N LEU A 23 -56.45 13.56 -23.13
CA LEU A 23 -57.83 13.17 -22.83
C LEU A 23 -58.44 12.60 -24.12
N PHE A 24 -58.78 11.29 -24.13
CA PHE A 24 -59.91 10.79 -24.91
C PHE A 24 -60.18 9.31 -24.59
N GLY A 25 -61.47 9.01 -24.29
CA GLY A 25 -62.06 7.69 -24.39
C GLY A 25 -62.14 6.91 -23.08
N LEU A 26 -63.25 7.02 -22.39
CA LEU A 26 -63.68 6.14 -21.28
C LEU A 26 -64.00 4.72 -21.79
N ASP A 27 -62.96 3.98 -22.19
CA ASP A 27 -62.95 2.54 -22.27
C ASP A 27 -62.37 2.00 -20.96
N GLY A 28 -62.86 0.90 -20.43
CA GLY A 28 -62.35 0.31 -19.18
C GLY A 28 -60.83 0.05 -19.13
N ARG A 29 -60.15 0.19 -20.27
CA ARG A 29 -58.70 0.18 -20.47
C ARG A 29 -58.00 1.35 -19.80
N SER A 30 -58.49 2.58 -20.03
CA SER A 30 -57.94 3.82 -19.49
C SER A 30 -58.15 3.90 -17.99
N TYR A 31 -59.29 3.44 -17.46
CA TYR A 31 -59.61 3.54 -16.05
C TYR A 31 -58.60 2.84 -15.12
N HIS A 32 -58.24 1.58 -15.38
CA HIS A 32 -57.28 0.87 -14.53
C HIS A 32 -55.85 1.39 -14.69
N TYR A 33 -55.51 1.85 -15.87
CA TYR A 33 -54.20 2.49 -16.11
C TYR A 33 -54.08 3.80 -15.36
N ASP A 34 -55.07 4.69 -15.54
CA ASP A 34 -55.11 6.01 -14.89
C ASP A 34 -55.19 5.88 -13.36
N LEU A 35 -55.90 4.86 -12.87
CA LEU A 35 -55.92 4.49 -11.45
C LEU A 35 -54.52 4.09 -10.95
N GLY A 36 -53.80 3.31 -11.74
CA GLY A 36 -52.41 2.91 -11.44
C GLY A 36 -51.50 4.12 -11.38
N VAL A 37 -51.56 5.02 -12.34
CA VAL A 37 -50.82 6.31 -12.33
C VAL A 37 -51.15 7.10 -11.08
N SER A 38 -52.45 7.23 -10.73
CA SER A 38 -52.88 7.96 -9.54
C SER A 38 -52.36 7.35 -8.22
N HIS A 39 -52.24 6.01 -8.13
CA HIS A 39 -51.64 5.36 -7.00
C HIS A 39 -50.13 5.61 -6.95
N TYR A 40 -49.45 5.52 -8.09
CA TYR A 40 -48.02 5.76 -8.22
C TYR A 40 -47.64 7.18 -7.81
N ASP A 41 -48.37 8.17 -8.28
CA ASP A 41 -48.19 9.61 -7.94
C ASP A 41 -48.33 9.87 -6.42
N LYS A 42 -49.08 9.01 -5.71
CA LYS A 42 -49.27 9.10 -4.26
C LYS A 42 -48.24 8.26 -3.48
N GLY A 43 -47.29 7.58 -4.17
CA GLY A 43 -46.33 6.68 -3.58
C GLY A 43 -46.90 5.30 -3.16
N ASP A 44 -48.15 5.00 -3.56
CA ASP A 44 -48.78 3.70 -3.33
C ASP A 44 -48.39 2.72 -4.45
N ILE A 45 -47.19 2.22 -4.41
CA ILE A 45 -46.63 1.33 -5.43
C ILE A 45 -47.43 0.01 -5.54
N ASP A 46 -47.93 -0.51 -4.40
CA ASP A 46 -48.73 -1.74 -4.40
C ASP A 46 -50.11 -1.51 -5.09
N GLY A 47 -50.75 -0.40 -4.80
CA GLY A 47 -51.98 0.00 -5.47
C GLY A 47 -51.77 0.21 -6.97
N ALA A 48 -50.64 0.83 -7.35
CA ALA A 48 -50.29 1.04 -8.76
C ALA A 48 -50.10 -0.30 -9.49
N ILE A 49 -49.33 -1.21 -8.93
CA ILE A 49 -49.12 -2.56 -9.49
C ILE A 49 -50.46 -3.27 -9.68
N SER A 50 -51.29 -3.31 -8.62
CA SER A 50 -52.59 -3.99 -8.70
C SER A 50 -53.52 -3.41 -9.78
N ALA A 51 -53.47 -2.09 -9.97
CA ALA A 51 -54.25 -1.41 -10.97
C ALA A 51 -53.73 -1.71 -12.39
N TRP A 52 -52.42 -1.65 -12.61
CA TRP A 52 -51.80 -1.96 -13.90
C TRP A 52 -51.88 -3.45 -14.27
N GLU A 53 -51.80 -4.38 -13.29
CA GLU A 53 -52.10 -5.79 -13.53
C GLU A 53 -53.49 -6.01 -14.05
N ARG A 54 -54.49 -5.25 -13.55
CA ARG A 54 -55.86 -5.32 -14.10
C ARG A 54 -55.95 -4.67 -15.49
N ALA A 55 -55.20 -3.60 -15.74
CA ALA A 55 -55.15 -2.97 -17.05
C ALA A 55 -54.69 -3.94 -18.14
N VAL A 56 -53.61 -4.71 -17.87
CA VAL A 56 -53.06 -5.69 -18.82
C VAL A 56 -53.90 -6.95 -18.94
N VAL A 57 -54.74 -7.27 -17.96
CA VAL A 57 -55.74 -8.34 -18.07
C VAL A 57 -56.89 -7.91 -19.03
N VAL A 58 -57.29 -6.65 -18.95
CA VAL A 58 -58.32 -6.08 -19.86
C VAL A 58 -57.77 -5.88 -21.27
N ASN A 59 -56.53 -5.43 -21.39
CA ASN A 59 -55.86 -5.28 -22.67
C ASN A 59 -54.44 -5.91 -22.63
N PRO A 60 -54.29 -7.16 -23.13
CA PRO A 60 -53.00 -7.85 -23.16
C PRO A 60 -51.92 -7.23 -24.07
N GLU A 61 -52.29 -6.21 -24.87
CA GLU A 61 -51.37 -5.48 -25.74
C GLU A 61 -51.11 -4.04 -25.22
N PHE A 62 -51.42 -3.77 -23.94
CA PHE A 62 -51.26 -2.42 -23.36
C PHE A 62 -49.78 -2.17 -22.94
N VAL A 63 -48.99 -1.70 -23.88
CA VAL A 63 -47.55 -1.49 -23.76
C VAL A 63 -47.18 -0.61 -22.56
N GLU A 64 -47.86 0.57 -22.41
CA GLU A 64 -47.57 1.53 -21.36
C GLU A 64 -47.86 0.94 -19.95
N ALA A 65 -48.88 0.08 -19.84
CA ALA A 65 -49.19 -0.59 -18.58
C ALA A 65 -48.11 -1.63 -18.21
N TYR A 66 -47.59 -2.42 -19.16
CA TYR A 66 -46.47 -3.32 -18.94
C TYR A 66 -45.20 -2.60 -18.62
N TYR A 67 -44.92 -1.48 -19.31
CA TYR A 67 -43.76 -0.64 -19.03
C TYR A 67 -43.78 -0.13 -17.57
N ASN A 68 -44.91 0.44 -17.15
CA ASN A 68 -45.08 0.95 -15.79
C ASN A 68 -45.08 -0.16 -14.74
N LEU A 69 -45.61 -1.35 -15.04
CA LEU A 69 -45.50 -2.53 -14.18
C LEU A 69 -44.02 -2.93 -13.98
N GLY A 70 -43.24 -2.94 -15.05
CA GLY A 70 -41.81 -3.22 -14.99
C GLY A 70 -41.10 -2.27 -14.04
N ASN A 71 -41.31 -0.97 -14.22
CA ASN A 71 -40.72 0.07 -13.38
C ASN A 71 -41.14 -0.04 -11.90
N ALA A 72 -42.43 -0.28 -11.64
CA ALA A 72 -42.97 -0.42 -10.28
C ALA A 72 -42.44 -1.69 -9.59
N TYR A 73 -42.30 -2.81 -10.33
CA TYR A 73 -41.68 -4.01 -9.79
C TYR A 73 -40.19 -3.82 -9.53
N GLU A 74 -39.48 -3.06 -10.35
CA GLU A 74 -38.08 -2.72 -10.13
C GLU A 74 -37.92 -1.90 -8.85
N GLU A 75 -38.75 -0.84 -8.66
CA GLU A 75 -38.74 -0.02 -7.47
C GLU A 75 -38.97 -0.83 -6.19
N LYS A 76 -39.81 -1.88 -6.27
CA LYS A 76 -40.01 -2.86 -5.18
C LYS A 76 -38.88 -3.89 -5.04
N GLY A 77 -37.86 -3.85 -5.89
CA GLY A 77 -36.80 -4.85 -5.91
C GLY A 77 -37.21 -6.22 -6.46
N SER A 78 -38.38 -6.32 -7.09
CA SER A 78 -38.90 -7.54 -7.68
C SER A 78 -38.44 -7.70 -9.13
N LEU A 79 -37.11 -7.79 -9.33
CA LEU A 79 -36.47 -7.74 -10.66
C LEU A 79 -36.99 -8.79 -11.65
N ASP A 80 -37.30 -10.02 -11.19
CA ASP A 80 -37.83 -11.07 -12.08
C ASP A 80 -39.18 -10.69 -12.66
N LYS A 81 -40.06 -10.08 -11.87
CA LYS A 81 -41.35 -9.59 -12.35
C LYS A 81 -41.21 -8.37 -13.25
N ALA A 82 -40.28 -7.49 -12.92
CA ALA A 82 -39.97 -6.34 -13.76
C ALA A 82 -39.54 -6.77 -15.17
N MET A 83 -38.60 -7.71 -15.23
CA MET A 83 -38.11 -8.27 -16.48
C MET A 83 -39.22 -8.94 -17.29
N SER A 84 -40.05 -9.76 -16.63
CA SER A 84 -41.19 -10.39 -17.32
C SER A 84 -42.22 -9.38 -17.88
N ALA A 85 -42.39 -8.24 -17.21
CA ALA A 85 -43.24 -7.15 -17.72
C ALA A 85 -42.60 -6.45 -18.92
N TRP A 86 -41.32 -6.14 -18.86
CA TRP A 86 -40.59 -5.52 -19.96
C TRP A 86 -40.42 -6.47 -21.16
N GLU A 87 -40.27 -7.78 -20.97
CA GLU A 87 -40.31 -8.76 -22.06
C GLU A 87 -41.61 -8.69 -22.85
N LYS A 88 -42.76 -8.39 -22.18
CA LYS A 88 -44.02 -8.17 -22.86
C LYS A 88 -44.01 -6.89 -23.70
N VAL A 89 -43.37 -5.84 -23.21
CA VAL A 89 -43.18 -4.61 -23.99
C VAL A 89 -42.40 -4.90 -25.27
N ILE A 90 -41.26 -5.57 -25.17
CA ILE A 90 -40.41 -5.94 -26.31
C ILE A 90 -41.17 -6.82 -27.31
N ALA A 91 -41.97 -7.77 -26.81
CA ALA A 91 -42.77 -8.66 -27.68
C ALA A 91 -43.82 -7.88 -28.51
N ILE A 92 -44.33 -6.76 -27.99
CA ILE A 92 -45.32 -5.92 -28.67
C ILE A 92 -44.64 -4.82 -29.47
N THR A 93 -43.64 -4.16 -28.88
CA THR A 93 -42.92 -3.03 -29.46
C THR A 93 -41.41 -3.31 -29.40
N PRO A 94 -40.84 -4.06 -30.35
CA PRO A 94 -39.43 -4.42 -30.33
C PRO A 94 -38.44 -3.25 -30.47
N SER A 95 -38.94 -2.05 -30.81
CA SER A 95 -38.13 -0.85 -31.00
C SER A 95 -38.14 0.09 -29.79
N ASP A 96 -38.67 -0.33 -28.64
CA ASP A 96 -38.73 0.48 -27.44
C ASP A 96 -37.37 0.42 -26.71
N ILE A 97 -36.51 1.41 -26.97
CA ILE A 97 -35.14 1.46 -26.46
C ILE A 97 -35.07 1.57 -24.93
N ASP A 98 -36.02 2.30 -24.31
CA ASP A 98 -36.03 2.51 -22.86
C ASP A 98 -36.17 1.20 -22.11
N VAL A 99 -36.89 0.23 -22.70
CA VAL A 99 -37.04 -1.10 -22.11
C VAL A 99 -35.73 -1.90 -22.15
N TYR A 100 -34.99 -1.84 -23.24
CA TYR A 100 -33.68 -2.47 -23.32
C TYR A 100 -32.71 -1.90 -22.30
N PHE A 101 -32.73 -0.57 -22.14
CA PHE A 101 -31.95 0.11 -21.10
C PHE A 101 -32.31 -0.40 -19.70
N ASN A 102 -33.60 -0.37 -19.34
CA ASN A 102 -34.09 -0.79 -18.04
C ASN A 102 -33.78 -2.27 -17.76
N MET A 103 -34.00 -3.15 -18.73
CA MET A 103 -33.67 -4.56 -18.61
C MET A 103 -32.17 -4.79 -18.44
N GLY A 104 -31.32 -4.12 -19.21
CA GLY A 104 -29.87 -4.20 -19.08
C GLY A 104 -29.37 -3.78 -17.69
N VAL A 105 -29.94 -2.69 -17.14
CA VAL A 105 -29.66 -2.25 -15.76
C VAL A 105 -30.13 -3.29 -14.74
N ALA A 106 -31.32 -3.87 -14.92
CA ALA A 106 -31.84 -4.90 -14.03
C ALA A 106 -30.99 -6.19 -14.04
N TYR A 107 -30.58 -6.65 -15.23
CA TYR A 107 -29.63 -7.77 -15.36
C TYR A 107 -28.29 -7.48 -14.68
N THR A 108 -27.76 -6.24 -14.84
CA THR A 108 -26.53 -5.81 -14.20
C THR A 108 -26.64 -5.87 -12.68
N ARG A 109 -27.76 -5.40 -12.10
CA ARG A 109 -28.02 -5.46 -10.65
C ARG A 109 -28.10 -6.90 -10.13
N LYS A 110 -28.57 -7.84 -10.95
CA LYS A 110 -28.61 -9.27 -10.62
C LYS A 110 -27.27 -9.96 -10.80
N GLY A 111 -26.27 -9.28 -11.36
CA GLY A 111 -24.97 -9.89 -11.70
C GLY A 111 -25.02 -10.80 -12.93
N LEU A 112 -26.10 -10.74 -13.71
CA LEU A 112 -26.29 -11.47 -14.96
C LEU A 112 -25.68 -10.67 -16.11
N TYR A 113 -24.36 -10.59 -16.13
CA TYR A 113 -23.61 -9.67 -16.99
C TYR A 113 -23.69 -10.05 -18.47
N ALA A 114 -23.74 -11.34 -18.80
CA ALA A 114 -23.86 -11.79 -20.19
C ALA A 114 -25.19 -11.33 -20.79
N GLU A 115 -26.28 -11.54 -20.07
CA GLU A 115 -27.63 -11.12 -20.46
C GLU A 115 -27.75 -9.60 -20.55
N ALA A 116 -27.08 -8.87 -19.62
CA ALA A 116 -27.02 -7.40 -19.67
C ALA A 116 -26.35 -6.90 -20.96
N ILE A 117 -25.19 -7.51 -21.32
CA ILE A 117 -24.45 -7.18 -22.54
C ILE A 117 -25.33 -7.40 -23.78
N ASP A 118 -25.99 -8.55 -23.86
CA ASP A 118 -26.83 -8.90 -25.01
C ASP A 118 -28.00 -7.91 -25.15
N VAL A 119 -28.66 -7.59 -24.03
CA VAL A 119 -29.80 -6.66 -24.03
C VAL A 119 -29.35 -5.24 -24.38
N PHE A 120 -28.21 -4.77 -23.85
CA PHE A 120 -27.67 -3.44 -24.22
C PHE A 120 -27.29 -3.38 -25.70
N ARG A 121 -26.68 -4.45 -26.27
CA ARG A 121 -26.37 -4.51 -27.69
C ARG A 121 -27.61 -4.47 -28.56
N ASN A 122 -28.67 -5.21 -28.18
CA ASN A 122 -29.94 -5.13 -28.88
C ASN A 122 -30.54 -3.73 -28.83
N GLY A 123 -30.38 -2.99 -27.74
CA GLY A 123 -30.75 -1.58 -27.65
C GLY A 123 -29.95 -0.69 -28.61
N LEU A 124 -28.63 -0.92 -28.72
CA LEU A 124 -27.76 -0.18 -29.65
C LEU A 124 -27.98 -0.56 -31.11
N ASP A 125 -28.54 -1.73 -31.41
CA ASP A 125 -29.00 -2.08 -32.78
C ASP A 125 -30.21 -1.22 -33.20
N ILE A 126 -31.00 -0.70 -32.23
CA ILE A 126 -32.12 0.17 -32.48
C ILE A 126 -31.70 1.65 -32.56
N ASP A 127 -30.94 2.09 -31.54
CA ASP A 127 -30.34 3.43 -31.51
C ASP A 127 -28.85 3.32 -31.19
N PRO A 128 -27.99 3.37 -32.19
CA PRO A 128 -26.54 3.31 -32.03
C PRO A 128 -25.94 4.52 -31.31
N ASP A 129 -26.70 5.59 -31.16
CA ASP A 129 -26.20 6.83 -30.57
C ASP A 129 -26.80 7.11 -29.18
N ASP A 130 -27.30 6.08 -28.47
CA ASP A 130 -27.76 6.22 -27.08
C ASP A 130 -26.59 6.27 -26.10
N PRO A 131 -26.28 7.44 -25.49
CA PRO A 131 -25.12 7.56 -24.59
C PRO A 131 -25.33 6.83 -23.27
N GLY A 132 -26.58 6.60 -22.84
CA GLY A 132 -26.91 5.88 -21.61
C GLY A 132 -26.58 4.38 -21.74
N ILE A 133 -27.00 3.77 -22.86
CA ILE A 133 -26.70 2.36 -23.12
C ILE A 133 -25.19 2.15 -23.28
N HIS A 134 -24.49 2.99 -24.05
CA HIS A 134 -23.02 2.92 -24.15
C HIS A 134 -22.34 3.01 -22.77
N TYR A 135 -22.79 3.93 -21.92
CA TYR A 135 -22.23 4.09 -20.57
C TYR A 135 -22.42 2.86 -19.71
N PHE A 136 -23.64 2.31 -19.63
CA PHE A 136 -23.91 1.13 -18.82
C PHE A 136 -23.30 -0.15 -19.39
N LEU A 137 -23.25 -0.31 -20.70
CA LEU A 137 -22.52 -1.39 -21.36
C LEU A 137 -21.03 -1.33 -20.99
N GLY A 138 -20.42 -0.14 -21.03
CA GLY A 138 -19.05 0.06 -20.58
C GLY A 138 -18.82 -0.35 -19.13
N ILE A 139 -19.75 -0.07 -18.21
CA ILE A 139 -19.69 -0.50 -16.81
C ILE A 139 -19.71 -2.02 -16.70
N VAL A 140 -20.61 -2.67 -17.44
CA VAL A 140 -20.74 -4.15 -17.42
C VAL A 140 -19.48 -4.81 -18.00
N LEU A 141 -18.98 -4.33 -19.14
CA LEU A 141 -17.77 -4.83 -19.76
C LEU A 141 -16.53 -4.68 -18.86
N ARG A 142 -16.42 -3.56 -18.11
CA ARG A 142 -15.37 -3.43 -17.07
C ARG A 142 -15.53 -4.49 -15.99
N SER A 143 -16.75 -4.77 -15.57
CA SER A 143 -17.04 -5.76 -14.51
C SER A 143 -16.74 -7.20 -14.95
N THR A 144 -16.84 -7.49 -16.24
CA THR A 144 -16.47 -8.80 -16.83
C THR A 144 -14.98 -8.89 -17.19
N GLY A 145 -14.24 -7.78 -17.11
CA GLY A 145 -12.82 -7.71 -17.45
C GLY A 145 -12.53 -7.44 -18.93
N GLU A 146 -13.55 -7.16 -19.72
CA GLU A 146 -13.44 -6.78 -21.14
C GLU A 146 -13.03 -5.31 -21.26
N LEU A 147 -11.82 -4.99 -20.75
CA LEU A 147 -11.39 -3.60 -20.52
C LEU A 147 -11.27 -2.78 -21.81
N ASP A 148 -10.82 -3.38 -22.94
CA ASP A 148 -10.71 -2.66 -24.20
C ASP A 148 -12.07 -2.30 -24.78
N SER A 149 -13.02 -3.20 -24.70
CA SER A 149 -14.42 -2.94 -25.09
C SER A 149 -15.04 -1.85 -24.20
N ALA A 150 -14.79 -1.90 -22.89
CA ALA A 150 -15.28 -0.89 -21.96
C ALA A 150 -14.73 0.52 -22.29
N ILE A 151 -13.43 0.63 -22.65
CA ILE A 151 -12.83 1.89 -23.10
C ILE A 151 -13.58 2.44 -24.32
N GLN A 152 -13.89 1.56 -25.29
CA GLN A 152 -14.58 2.00 -26.50
C GLN A 152 -15.98 2.52 -26.17
N GLU A 153 -16.72 1.82 -25.34
CA GLU A 153 -18.08 2.23 -24.97
C GLU A 153 -18.10 3.55 -24.17
N PHE A 154 -17.15 3.76 -23.25
CA PHE A 154 -17.03 5.05 -22.57
C PHE A 154 -16.60 6.18 -23.53
N LYS A 155 -15.76 5.89 -24.52
CA LYS A 155 -15.42 6.87 -25.57
C LYS A 155 -16.62 7.20 -26.45
N ASN A 156 -17.47 6.22 -26.79
CA ASN A 156 -18.71 6.46 -27.52
C ASN A 156 -19.65 7.36 -26.69
N THR A 157 -19.83 7.05 -25.39
CA THR A 157 -20.58 7.93 -24.48
C THR A 157 -20.05 9.36 -24.49
N LEU A 158 -18.71 9.54 -24.43
CA LEU A 158 -18.09 10.87 -24.39
C LEU A 158 -18.11 11.60 -25.73
N ALA A 159 -18.19 10.88 -26.85
CA ALA A 159 -18.39 11.47 -28.18
C ALA A 159 -19.79 12.07 -28.30
N LEU A 160 -20.81 11.40 -27.74
CA LEU A 160 -22.19 11.81 -27.73
C LEU A 160 -22.49 12.83 -26.63
N SER A 161 -21.86 12.67 -25.47
CA SER A 161 -22.04 13.52 -24.28
C SER A 161 -20.69 13.91 -23.68
N PRO A 162 -20.00 14.94 -24.19
CA PRO A 162 -18.65 15.33 -23.78
C PRO A 162 -18.50 15.67 -22.30
N ASP A 163 -19.56 16.18 -21.67
CA ASP A 163 -19.56 16.59 -20.26
C ASP A 163 -20.06 15.47 -19.31
N HIS A 164 -20.12 14.21 -19.78
CA HIS A 164 -20.55 13.10 -18.95
C HIS A 164 -19.46 12.71 -17.93
N ALA A 165 -19.48 13.36 -16.77
CA ALA A 165 -18.47 13.15 -15.70
C ALA A 165 -18.33 11.68 -15.28
N GLY A 166 -19.46 10.93 -15.19
CA GLY A 166 -19.47 9.52 -14.84
C GLY A 166 -18.72 8.63 -15.85
N ALA A 167 -18.87 8.90 -17.16
CA ALA A 167 -18.15 8.17 -18.20
C ALA A 167 -16.65 8.48 -18.17
N ARG A 168 -16.28 9.75 -17.95
CA ARG A 168 -14.86 10.12 -17.79
C ARG A 168 -14.22 9.47 -16.57
N TYR A 169 -14.90 9.49 -15.44
CA TYR A 169 -14.45 8.83 -14.23
C TYR A 169 -14.30 7.31 -14.45
N SER A 170 -15.30 6.69 -15.08
CA SER A 170 -15.28 5.25 -15.37
C SER A 170 -14.16 4.89 -16.36
N LEU A 171 -13.92 5.72 -17.37
CA LEU A 171 -12.79 5.58 -18.30
C LEU A 171 -11.45 5.65 -17.56
N GLY A 172 -11.30 6.59 -16.62
CA GLY A 172 -10.13 6.69 -15.74
C GLY A 172 -9.92 5.41 -14.93
N ASN A 173 -10.99 4.84 -14.38
CA ASN A 173 -10.91 3.59 -13.65
C ASN A 173 -10.46 2.41 -14.52
N VAL A 174 -10.93 2.33 -15.80
CA VAL A 174 -10.49 1.28 -16.73
C VAL A 174 -9.02 1.45 -17.08
N TYR A 175 -8.57 2.67 -17.33
CA TYR A 175 -7.15 2.95 -17.56
C TYR A 175 -6.28 2.56 -16.35
N PHE A 176 -6.75 2.84 -15.15
CA PHE A 176 -6.06 2.43 -13.92
C PHE A 176 -6.00 0.90 -13.79
N ASP A 177 -7.11 0.19 -14.04
CA ASP A 177 -7.17 -1.28 -14.03
C ASP A 177 -6.19 -1.90 -15.06
N LYS A 178 -5.91 -1.20 -16.18
CA LYS A 178 -4.91 -1.56 -17.19
C LYS A 178 -3.49 -1.07 -16.89
N ASN A 179 -3.26 -0.44 -15.75
CA ASN A 179 -1.98 0.20 -15.38
C ASN A 179 -1.53 1.32 -16.36
N MET A 180 -2.48 1.93 -17.07
CA MET A 180 -2.27 3.08 -17.95
C MET A 180 -2.41 4.38 -17.11
N LEU A 181 -1.42 4.61 -16.24
CA LEU A 181 -1.50 5.63 -15.18
C LEU A 181 -1.65 7.06 -15.72
N ASP A 182 -1.02 7.38 -16.86
CA ASP A 182 -1.12 8.72 -17.46
C ASP A 182 -2.52 8.99 -18.01
N ASP A 183 -3.12 8.03 -18.71
CA ASP A 183 -4.46 8.15 -19.26
C ASP A 183 -5.52 8.21 -18.14
N ALA A 184 -5.31 7.42 -17.08
CA ALA A 184 -6.15 7.48 -15.88
C ALA A 184 -6.12 8.87 -15.24
N LEU A 185 -4.92 9.44 -15.07
CA LEU A 185 -4.74 10.78 -14.51
C LEU A 185 -5.41 11.88 -15.33
N VAL A 186 -5.28 11.81 -16.67
CA VAL A 186 -5.98 12.73 -17.58
C VAL A 186 -7.48 12.62 -17.38
N SER A 187 -8.02 11.40 -17.38
CA SER A 187 -9.46 11.17 -17.24
C SER A 187 -10.01 11.66 -15.90
N TYR A 188 -9.28 11.44 -14.79
CA TYR A 188 -9.70 11.96 -13.48
C TYR A 188 -9.61 13.49 -13.40
N ARG A 189 -8.58 14.12 -13.98
CA ARG A 189 -8.48 15.60 -14.06
C ARG A 189 -9.65 16.19 -14.83
N GLU A 190 -10.01 15.60 -15.95
CA GLU A 190 -11.18 16.03 -16.73
C GLU A 190 -12.48 15.84 -15.95
N THR A 191 -12.59 14.73 -15.18
CA THR A 191 -13.74 14.51 -14.31
C THR A 191 -13.91 15.63 -13.28
N VAL A 192 -12.84 16.01 -12.59
CA VAL A 192 -12.91 17.06 -11.56
C VAL A 192 -13.04 18.47 -12.16
N ASN A 193 -12.67 18.67 -13.41
CA ASN A 193 -12.95 19.90 -14.14
C ASN A 193 -14.44 20.05 -14.45
N ILE A 194 -15.15 18.95 -14.76
CA ILE A 194 -16.59 18.95 -14.99
C ILE A 194 -17.35 19.03 -13.66
N ASN A 195 -16.92 18.25 -12.67
CA ASN A 195 -17.51 18.23 -11.33
C ASN A 195 -16.42 18.43 -10.26
N ALA A 196 -16.22 19.67 -9.84
CA ALA A 196 -15.22 20.08 -8.85
C ALA A 196 -15.39 19.47 -7.45
N ASN A 197 -16.47 18.75 -7.19
CA ASN A 197 -16.75 18.06 -5.94
C ASN A 197 -16.80 16.53 -6.10
N HIS A 198 -16.23 15.98 -7.18
CA HIS A 198 -16.21 14.54 -7.41
C HIS A 198 -15.14 13.88 -6.51
N ILE A 199 -15.56 13.45 -5.33
CA ILE A 199 -14.71 12.88 -4.27
C ILE A 199 -13.88 11.70 -4.77
N ASP A 200 -14.55 10.72 -5.41
CA ASP A 200 -13.89 9.49 -5.86
C ASP A 200 -12.83 9.76 -6.95
N ALA A 201 -13.05 10.76 -7.80
CA ALA A 201 -12.07 11.13 -8.82
C ALA A 201 -10.81 11.75 -8.18
N TYR A 202 -10.96 12.62 -7.19
CA TYR A 202 -9.81 13.13 -6.43
C TYR A 202 -9.09 12.04 -5.67
N ASN A 203 -9.84 11.12 -5.03
CA ASN A 203 -9.23 10.01 -4.29
C ASN A 203 -8.42 9.10 -5.21
N ASN A 204 -8.99 8.69 -6.35
CA ASN A 204 -8.30 7.84 -7.31
C ASN A 204 -7.15 8.56 -8.01
N MET A 205 -7.31 9.86 -8.30
CA MET A 205 -6.22 10.71 -8.79
C MET A 205 -5.05 10.73 -7.81
N GLY A 206 -5.32 10.88 -6.51
CA GLY A 206 -4.32 10.80 -5.45
C GLY A 206 -3.58 9.46 -5.47
N SER A 207 -4.30 8.35 -5.63
CA SER A 207 -3.71 7.00 -5.71
C SER A 207 -2.80 6.84 -6.92
N VAL A 208 -3.22 7.31 -8.10
CA VAL A 208 -2.38 7.31 -9.32
C VAL A 208 -1.13 8.15 -9.14
N LEU A 209 -1.26 9.34 -8.58
CA LEU A 209 -0.12 10.25 -8.33
C LEU A 209 0.87 9.63 -7.34
N TYR A 210 0.38 8.96 -6.32
CA TYR A 210 1.20 8.23 -5.34
C TYR A 210 1.98 7.09 -6.01
N GLU A 211 1.33 6.25 -6.82
CA GLU A 211 2.00 5.17 -7.58
C GLU A 211 3.07 5.70 -8.54
N LYS A 212 2.89 6.93 -9.05
CA LYS A 212 3.89 7.62 -9.88
C LYS A 212 5.01 8.29 -9.08
N GLY A 213 5.00 8.23 -7.75
CA GLY A 213 5.94 8.90 -6.86
C GLY A 213 5.75 10.44 -6.79
N MET A 214 4.65 10.96 -7.31
CA MET A 214 4.30 12.39 -7.27
C MET A 214 3.62 12.74 -5.95
N LEU A 215 4.35 12.58 -4.85
CA LEU A 215 3.80 12.61 -3.49
C LEU A 215 3.12 13.93 -3.13
N ASP A 216 3.66 15.08 -3.57
CA ASP A 216 3.07 16.39 -3.26
C ASP A 216 1.70 16.58 -3.91
N ASP A 217 1.58 16.14 -5.17
CA ASP A 217 0.32 16.21 -5.91
C ASP A 217 -0.72 15.22 -5.34
N ALA A 218 -0.28 14.02 -4.94
CA ALA A 218 -1.13 13.03 -4.26
C ALA A 218 -1.69 13.60 -2.95
N ILE A 219 -0.85 14.21 -2.13
CA ILE A 219 -1.23 14.89 -0.89
C ILE A 219 -2.25 16.00 -1.17
N ALA A 220 -2.04 16.80 -2.21
CA ALA A 220 -2.98 17.86 -2.59
C ALA A 220 -4.35 17.29 -2.99
N ALA A 221 -4.37 16.21 -3.76
CA ALA A 221 -5.60 15.54 -4.18
C ALA A 221 -6.39 15.00 -2.98
N TRP A 222 -5.74 14.27 -2.05
CA TRP A 222 -6.44 13.74 -0.87
C TRP A 222 -6.86 14.83 0.14
N LYS A 223 -6.11 15.94 0.25
CA LYS A 223 -6.57 17.11 1.02
C LYS A 223 -7.86 17.66 0.44
N ARG A 224 -7.99 17.70 -0.90
CA ARG A 224 -9.21 18.13 -1.54
C ARG A 224 -10.39 17.19 -1.23
N VAL A 225 -10.14 15.85 -1.16
CA VAL A 225 -11.15 14.88 -0.70
C VAL A 225 -11.66 15.24 0.70
N ILE A 226 -10.75 15.53 1.63
CA ILE A 226 -11.09 15.86 3.03
C ILE A 226 -11.83 17.20 3.15
N GLU A 227 -11.50 18.18 2.30
CA GLU A 227 -12.23 19.45 2.25
C GLU A 227 -13.68 19.26 1.81
N ILE A 228 -13.93 18.35 0.87
CA ILE A 228 -15.28 18.06 0.36
C ILE A 228 -16.04 17.17 1.35
N ASN A 229 -15.39 16.13 1.87
CA ASN A 229 -15.96 15.21 2.84
C ASN A 229 -14.96 14.94 3.99
N PRO A 230 -15.10 15.65 5.11
CA PRO A 230 -14.24 15.51 6.27
C PRO A 230 -14.26 14.12 6.95
N ASP A 231 -15.24 13.28 6.64
CA ASP A 231 -15.37 11.94 7.21
C ASP A 231 -14.88 10.84 6.25
N PHE A 232 -14.23 11.20 5.15
CA PHE A 232 -13.69 10.24 4.18
C PHE A 232 -12.40 9.60 4.71
N VAL A 233 -12.54 8.50 5.43
CA VAL A 233 -11.47 7.82 6.19
C VAL A 233 -10.27 7.44 5.31
N ASP A 234 -10.54 6.90 4.11
CA ASP A 234 -9.48 6.41 3.22
C ASP A 234 -8.52 7.53 2.78
N ALA A 235 -9.01 8.78 2.64
CA ALA A 235 -8.14 9.90 2.32
C ALA A 235 -7.15 10.22 3.46
N TYR A 236 -7.58 10.15 4.70
CA TYR A 236 -6.67 10.32 5.86
C TYR A 236 -5.63 9.20 5.92
N TYR A 237 -6.04 7.97 5.65
CA TYR A 237 -5.13 6.83 5.61
C TYR A 237 -4.06 6.99 4.52
N ASN A 238 -4.50 7.32 3.30
CA ASN A 238 -3.63 7.53 2.15
C ASN A 238 -2.68 8.72 2.35
N LEU A 239 -3.18 9.82 2.91
CA LEU A 239 -2.35 10.96 3.31
C LEU A 239 -1.27 10.54 4.30
N GLY A 240 -1.62 9.70 5.27
CA GLY A 240 -0.66 9.17 6.23
C GLY A 240 0.47 8.42 5.56
N ASN A 241 0.15 7.55 4.61
CA ASN A 241 1.15 6.81 3.83
C ASN A 241 2.06 7.75 3.02
N ALA A 242 1.48 8.77 2.37
CA ALA A 242 2.26 9.73 1.59
C ALA A 242 3.16 10.62 2.46
N TYR A 243 2.69 11.03 3.63
CA TYR A 243 3.51 11.78 4.58
C TYR A 243 4.64 10.93 5.17
N ASP A 244 4.38 9.66 5.45
CA ASP A 244 5.38 8.73 5.95
C ASP A 244 6.49 8.49 4.93
N GLU A 245 6.14 8.24 3.67
CA GLU A 245 7.11 8.08 2.57
C GLU A 245 7.96 9.34 2.34
N LYS A 246 7.41 10.53 2.65
CA LYS A 246 8.16 11.80 2.67
C LYS A 246 8.99 12.01 3.94
N GLY A 247 8.94 11.12 4.92
CA GLY A 247 9.57 11.28 6.23
C GLY A 247 8.91 12.37 7.10
N MET A 248 7.69 12.75 6.82
CA MET A 248 6.93 13.77 7.55
C MET A 248 6.18 13.12 8.73
N PHE A 249 6.95 12.69 9.72
CA PHE A 249 6.47 11.91 10.88
C PHE A 249 5.26 12.52 11.61
N ARG A 250 5.30 13.82 11.89
CA ARG A 250 4.24 14.47 12.68
C ARG A 250 2.92 14.50 11.93
N GLU A 251 2.99 14.75 10.65
CA GLU A 251 1.84 14.83 9.75
C GLU A 251 1.23 13.45 9.55
N SER A 252 2.05 12.41 9.30
CA SER A 252 1.57 11.03 9.14
C SER A 252 0.83 10.54 10.39
N VAL A 253 1.41 10.73 11.57
CA VAL A 253 0.77 10.40 12.85
C VAL A 253 -0.53 11.16 13.04
N SER A 254 -0.57 12.45 12.71
CA SER A 254 -1.76 13.29 12.89
C SER A 254 -2.94 12.79 12.05
N VAL A 255 -2.70 12.48 10.77
CA VAL A 255 -3.77 12.07 9.86
C VAL A 255 -4.22 10.62 10.12
N TRP A 256 -3.32 9.68 10.44
CA TRP A 256 -3.74 8.33 10.84
C TRP A 256 -4.53 8.31 12.14
N ARG A 257 -4.18 9.16 13.12
CA ARG A 257 -5.02 9.32 14.32
C ARG A 257 -6.40 9.83 13.95
N LYS A 258 -6.49 10.78 13.01
CA LYS A 258 -7.77 11.28 12.53
C LYS A 258 -8.59 10.18 11.85
N ALA A 259 -7.96 9.34 11.01
CA ALA A 259 -8.59 8.16 10.43
C ALA A 259 -9.18 7.23 11.52
N LEU A 260 -8.44 7.02 12.61
CA LEU A 260 -8.86 6.18 13.74
C LEU A 260 -9.93 6.83 14.63
N GLU A 261 -10.04 8.16 14.67
CA GLU A 261 -11.16 8.86 15.33
C GLU A 261 -12.47 8.61 14.57
N ILE A 262 -12.42 8.58 13.23
CA ILE A 262 -13.59 8.35 12.36
C ILE A 262 -13.92 6.85 12.32
N ASN A 263 -12.91 6.00 12.09
CA ASN A 263 -13.05 4.54 12.06
C ASN A 263 -12.04 3.87 13.02
N PRO A 264 -12.45 3.60 14.26
CA PRO A 264 -11.58 2.95 15.26
C PRO A 264 -11.12 1.54 14.89
N ASP A 265 -11.77 0.87 13.96
CA ASP A 265 -11.48 -0.51 13.55
C ASP A 265 -10.51 -0.59 12.36
N MET A 266 -9.94 0.54 11.91
CA MET A 266 -8.96 0.57 10.83
C MET A 266 -7.60 0.04 11.30
N LEU A 267 -7.45 -1.29 11.27
CA LEU A 267 -6.27 -1.97 11.81
C LEU A 267 -4.98 -1.60 11.07
N ASP A 268 -5.07 -1.32 9.77
CA ASP A 268 -3.91 -0.96 8.95
C ASP A 268 -3.33 0.40 9.36
N ALA A 269 -4.18 1.38 9.69
CA ALA A 269 -3.72 2.67 10.23
C ALA A 269 -3.06 2.50 11.62
N ARG A 270 -3.59 1.60 12.47
CA ARG A 270 -2.95 1.28 13.76
C ARG A 270 -1.59 0.62 13.58
N TYR A 271 -1.50 -0.31 12.62
CA TYR A 271 -0.25 -0.97 12.31
C TYR A 271 0.81 0.04 11.85
N ASN A 272 0.46 0.92 10.90
CA ASN A 272 1.36 1.96 10.39
C ASN A 272 1.78 2.94 11.50
N LEU A 273 0.87 3.35 12.38
CA LEU A 273 1.23 4.11 13.58
C LEU A 273 2.25 3.38 14.45
N GLY A 274 2.06 2.08 14.66
CA GLY A 274 3.00 1.27 15.43
C GLY A 274 4.39 1.22 14.79
N VAL A 275 4.46 1.08 13.47
CA VAL A 275 5.72 1.08 12.72
C VAL A 275 6.43 2.42 12.86
N VAL A 276 5.75 3.51 12.50
CA VAL A 276 6.34 4.85 12.52
C VAL A 276 6.74 5.30 13.93
N TYR A 277 6.01 4.88 14.97
CA TYR A 277 6.43 5.11 16.35
C TYR A 277 7.69 4.33 16.72
N THR A 278 7.84 3.09 16.20
CA THR A 278 9.06 2.28 16.45
C THR A 278 10.28 2.94 15.82
N GLU A 279 10.18 3.42 14.59
CA GLU A 279 11.24 4.12 13.87
C GLU A 279 11.66 5.42 14.56
N ASN A 280 10.70 6.10 15.19
CA ASN A 280 10.94 7.33 15.93
C ASN A 280 11.18 7.11 17.42
N MET A 281 11.58 5.91 17.85
CA MET A 281 11.92 5.54 19.23
C MET A 281 10.81 5.74 20.26
N MET A 282 9.56 5.89 19.81
CA MET A 282 8.37 6.03 20.65
C MET A 282 7.79 4.65 21.02
N HIS A 283 8.61 3.86 21.69
CA HIS A 283 8.35 2.42 21.92
C HIS A 283 7.05 2.13 22.68
N ARG A 284 6.65 3.01 23.63
CA ARG A 284 5.42 2.82 24.42
C ARG A 284 4.18 2.95 23.55
N GLU A 285 4.16 3.95 22.69
CA GLU A 285 3.09 4.23 21.72
C GLU A 285 3.01 3.09 20.70
N ALA A 286 4.14 2.69 20.12
CA ALA A 286 4.22 1.57 19.19
C ALA A 286 3.63 0.27 19.79
N ILE A 287 4.06 -0.08 21.00
CA ILE A 287 3.59 -1.27 21.70
C ILE A 287 2.07 -1.22 21.95
N LYS A 288 1.54 -0.03 22.26
CA LYS A 288 0.10 0.16 22.45
C LYS A 288 -0.68 -0.13 21.16
N GLU A 289 -0.27 0.46 20.03
CA GLU A 289 -0.98 0.30 18.76
C GLU A 289 -0.89 -1.15 18.25
N PHE A 290 0.28 -1.78 18.25
CA PHE A 290 0.41 -3.19 17.86
C PHE A 290 -0.41 -4.14 18.74
N LYS A 291 -0.52 -3.88 20.05
CA LYS A 291 -1.38 -4.67 20.93
C LYS A 291 -2.86 -4.57 20.56
N GLN A 292 -3.31 -3.38 20.13
CA GLN A 292 -4.68 -3.20 19.68
C GLN A 292 -4.95 -3.98 18.40
N VAL A 293 -4.01 -3.98 17.43
CA VAL A 293 -4.11 -4.82 16.23
C VAL A 293 -4.23 -6.30 16.62
N LEU A 294 -3.38 -6.78 17.53
CA LEU A 294 -3.36 -8.17 17.98
C LEU A 294 -4.58 -8.57 18.85
N THR A 295 -5.36 -7.61 19.35
CA THR A 295 -6.64 -7.90 19.99
C THR A 295 -7.66 -8.41 18.98
N SER A 296 -7.69 -7.83 17.78
CA SER A 296 -8.58 -8.23 16.69
C SER A 296 -7.98 -9.37 15.84
N ARG A 297 -6.65 -9.39 15.67
CA ARG A 297 -5.91 -10.40 14.87
C ARG A 297 -4.80 -11.07 15.70
N PRO A 298 -5.13 -11.97 16.65
CA PRO A 298 -4.15 -12.49 17.63
C PRO A 298 -3.00 -13.32 17.04
N GLY A 299 -3.17 -13.80 15.82
CA GLY A 299 -2.18 -14.61 15.09
C GLY A 299 -1.45 -13.87 13.98
N ASP A 300 -1.66 -12.57 13.83
CA ASP A 300 -1.03 -11.80 12.78
C ASP A 300 0.49 -11.76 12.96
N ILE A 301 1.18 -12.46 12.06
CA ILE A 301 2.63 -12.70 12.15
C ILE A 301 3.40 -11.39 12.01
N GLU A 302 3.01 -10.56 11.08
CA GLU A 302 3.67 -9.29 10.81
C GLU A 302 3.62 -8.36 12.02
N THR A 303 2.43 -8.20 12.60
CA THR A 303 2.26 -7.41 13.83
C THR A 303 2.99 -8.02 15.02
N LEU A 304 3.05 -9.36 15.13
CA LEU A 304 3.81 -10.02 16.21
C LEU A 304 5.32 -9.78 16.08
N VAL A 305 5.85 -9.78 14.86
CA VAL A 305 7.28 -9.45 14.58
C VAL A 305 7.53 -7.99 14.92
N SER A 306 6.71 -7.06 14.43
CA SER A 306 6.85 -5.62 14.69
C SER A 306 6.74 -5.28 16.17
N LEU A 307 5.81 -5.92 16.90
CA LEU A 307 5.73 -5.79 18.36
C LEU A 307 6.98 -6.35 19.06
N GLY A 308 7.54 -7.46 18.54
CA GLY A 308 8.80 -8.02 19.03
C GLY A 308 9.96 -7.05 18.85
N LEU A 309 10.04 -6.38 17.70
CA LEU A 309 11.02 -5.35 17.41
C LEU A 309 10.84 -4.12 18.32
N ALA A 310 9.62 -3.63 18.48
CA ALA A 310 9.32 -2.51 19.37
C ALA A 310 9.69 -2.82 20.83
N TYR A 311 9.46 -4.06 21.31
CA TYR A 311 9.93 -4.50 22.62
C TYR A 311 11.45 -4.56 22.71
N LYS A 312 12.11 -5.09 21.67
CA LYS A 312 13.57 -5.19 21.61
C LYS A 312 14.21 -3.80 21.68
N SER A 313 13.76 -2.86 20.82
CA SER A 313 14.26 -1.49 20.78
C SER A 313 13.96 -0.73 22.08
N GLY A 314 12.82 -1.00 22.72
CA GLY A 314 12.46 -0.43 24.02
C GLY A 314 13.13 -1.11 25.22
N GLY A 315 14.11 -2.03 25.02
CA GLY A 315 14.83 -2.73 26.09
C GLY A 315 14.03 -3.82 26.81
N LEU A 316 12.81 -4.11 26.38
CA LEU A 316 11.91 -5.12 26.98
C LEU A 316 12.21 -6.52 26.42
N ILE A 317 13.46 -6.95 26.58
CA ILE A 317 14.04 -8.13 25.89
C ILE A 317 13.24 -9.42 26.12
N ASN A 318 12.73 -9.66 27.34
CA ASN A 318 11.97 -10.88 27.62
C ASN A 318 10.63 -10.88 26.85
N SER A 319 9.95 -9.73 26.77
CA SER A 319 8.72 -9.57 25.98
C SER A 319 8.99 -9.76 24.49
N ALA A 320 10.13 -9.28 23.98
CA ALA A 320 10.55 -9.50 22.59
C ALA A 320 10.73 -11.01 22.31
N ILE A 321 11.46 -11.72 23.18
CA ILE A 321 11.65 -13.17 23.07
C ILE A 321 10.31 -13.90 23.00
N ASP A 322 9.35 -13.54 23.86
CA ASP A 322 8.03 -14.17 23.90
C ASP A 322 7.28 -13.96 22.58
N LYS A 323 7.37 -12.76 21.98
CA LYS A 323 6.72 -12.51 20.68
C LYS A 323 7.39 -13.28 19.56
N PHE A 324 8.71 -13.27 19.44
CA PHE A 324 9.40 -14.04 18.42
C PHE A 324 9.19 -15.56 18.59
N LYS A 325 9.13 -16.08 19.82
CA LYS A 325 8.75 -17.47 20.06
C LYS A 325 7.31 -17.76 19.62
N LYS A 326 6.37 -16.84 19.86
CA LYS A 326 4.99 -16.99 19.39
C LYS A 326 4.95 -17.05 17.87
N VAL A 327 5.70 -16.17 17.18
CA VAL A 327 5.84 -16.21 15.72
C VAL A 327 6.35 -17.59 15.26
N LEU A 328 7.43 -18.10 15.87
CA LEU A 328 8.00 -19.40 15.51
C LEU A 328 7.09 -20.58 15.89
N GLY A 329 6.16 -20.41 16.80
CA GLY A 329 5.09 -21.38 17.09
C GLY A 329 4.03 -21.46 16.01
N ILE A 330 3.78 -20.35 15.29
CA ILE A 330 2.84 -20.27 14.18
C ILE A 330 3.55 -20.61 12.86
N GLN A 331 4.71 -20.01 12.62
CA GLN A 331 5.53 -20.14 11.42
C GLN A 331 6.98 -20.49 11.83
N PRO A 332 7.33 -21.80 11.94
CA PRO A 332 8.65 -22.23 12.42
C PRO A 332 9.83 -21.84 11.53
N ASP A 333 9.56 -21.43 10.30
CA ASP A 333 10.50 -21.01 9.27
C ASP A 333 10.55 -19.49 9.06
N ASN A 334 9.96 -18.71 9.97
CA ASN A 334 10.00 -17.25 9.88
C ASN A 334 11.43 -16.73 10.11
N VAL A 335 12.05 -16.31 9.01
CA VAL A 335 13.44 -15.84 8.95
C VAL A 335 13.69 -14.65 9.87
N SER A 336 12.78 -13.68 9.89
CA SER A 336 12.88 -12.47 10.71
C SER A 336 12.88 -12.80 12.22
N ALA A 337 11.97 -13.66 12.65
CA ALA A 337 11.89 -14.09 14.06
C ALA A 337 13.12 -14.88 14.48
N LEU A 338 13.62 -15.79 13.62
CA LEU A 338 14.86 -16.55 13.88
C LEU A 338 16.06 -15.61 14.02
N ASN A 339 16.21 -14.68 13.09
CA ASN A 339 17.33 -13.73 13.09
C ASN A 339 17.28 -12.82 14.33
N ASN A 340 16.13 -12.22 14.65
CA ASN A 340 16.01 -11.34 15.81
C ASN A 340 16.20 -12.09 17.15
N LEU A 341 15.72 -13.32 17.26
CA LEU A 341 15.97 -14.16 18.43
C LEU A 341 17.47 -14.51 18.53
N GLY A 342 18.13 -14.78 17.38
CA GLY A 342 19.56 -14.98 17.28
C GLY A 342 20.35 -13.77 17.77
N LEU A 343 20.00 -12.56 17.34
CA LEU A 343 20.63 -11.32 17.80
C LEU A 343 20.48 -11.12 19.32
N ILE A 344 19.30 -11.41 19.88
CA ILE A 344 19.11 -11.36 21.33
C ILE A 344 19.98 -12.40 22.05
N ARG A 345 20.15 -13.61 21.50
CA ARG A 345 21.05 -14.64 22.06
C ARG A 345 22.50 -14.21 22.00
N LEU A 346 22.90 -13.60 20.88
CA LEU A 346 24.24 -13.04 20.70
C LEU A 346 24.53 -11.97 21.77
N GLN A 347 23.63 -11.01 21.95
CA GLN A 347 23.75 -9.96 22.97
C GLN A 347 23.86 -10.52 24.39
N LYS A 348 23.24 -11.68 24.68
CA LYS A 348 23.33 -12.38 25.95
C LYS A 348 24.59 -13.26 26.09
N GLY A 349 25.51 -13.23 25.12
CA GLY A 349 26.70 -14.09 25.12
C GLY A 349 26.44 -15.58 24.85
N GLN A 350 25.22 -15.91 24.39
CA GLN A 350 24.81 -17.29 24.09
C GLN A 350 25.13 -17.63 22.63
N TYR A 351 26.43 -17.62 22.29
CA TYR A 351 26.92 -17.66 20.93
C TYR A 351 26.47 -18.90 20.14
N ASP A 352 26.55 -20.12 20.74
CA ASP A 352 26.12 -21.35 20.05
C ASP A 352 24.64 -21.36 19.71
N ASN A 353 23.81 -20.84 20.63
CA ASN A 353 22.38 -20.69 20.38
C ASN A 353 22.10 -19.68 19.26
N ALA A 354 22.83 -18.57 19.24
CA ALA A 354 22.72 -17.56 18.19
C ALA A 354 23.12 -18.15 16.83
N ILE A 355 24.27 -18.84 16.75
CA ILE A 355 24.75 -19.52 15.53
C ILE A 355 23.71 -20.51 15.00
N SER A 356 23.10 -21.30 15.88
CA SER A 356 22.07 -22.27 15.48
C SER A 356 20.86 -21.58 14.84
N LEU A 357 20.39 -20.48 15.43
CA LEU A 357 19.25 -19.71 14.91
C LEU A 357 19.58 -19.02 13.58
N PHE A 358 20.76 -18.40 13.45
CA PHE A 358 21.21 -17.77 12.22
C PHE A 358 21.42 -18.79 11.10
N ARG A 359 21.98 -19.96 11.39
CA ARG A 359 22.12 -21.04 10.42
C ARG A 359 20.75 -21.50 9.91
N LYS A 360 19.77 -21.66 10.80
CA LYS A 360 18.40 -22.02 10.41
C LYS A 360 17.80 -20.97 9.50
N SER A 361 17.93 -19.67 9.83
CA SER A 361 17.40 -18.58 9.00
C SER A 361 18.05 -18.56 7.61
N TRP A 362 19.37 -18.76 7.53
CA TRP A 362 20.11 -18.80 6.27
C TRP A 362 19.80 -20.05 5.44
N GLN A 363 19.58 -21.21 6.06
CA GLN A 363 19.16 -22.42 5.35
C GLN A 363 17.79 -22.29 4.71
N ILE A 364 16.85 -21.57 5.37
CA ILE A 364 15.51 -21.28 4.84
C ILE A 364 15.61 -20.32 3.66
N LYS A 365 16.44 -19.29 3.77
CA LYS A 365 16.63 -18.25 2.76
C LYS A 365 18.12 -18.03 2.50
N PRO A 366 18.74 -18.79 1.56
CA PRO A 366 20.20 -18.72 1.33
C PRO A 366 20.71 -17.40 0.75
N ASP A 367 19.83 -16.61 0.11
CA ASP A 367 20.10 -15.25 -0.36
C ASP A 367 19.99 -14.19 0.75
N TYR A 368 19.59 -14.58 1.97
CA TYR A 368 19.53 -13.71 3.13
C TYR A 368 20.91 -13.49 3.73
N LEU A 369 21.67 -12.57 3.14
CA LEU A 369 23.06 -12.25 3.55
C LEU A 369 23.17 -11.85 5.01
N GLU A 370 22.14 -11.23 5.59
CA GLU A 370 22.14 -10.87 7.01
C GLU A 370 22.29 -12.08 7.93
N GLY A 371 21.66 -13.21 7.60
CA GLY A 371 21.81 -14.45 8.35
C GLY A 371 23.25 -14.95 8.31
N LEU A 372 23.86 -14.95 7.12
CA LEU A 372 25.27 -15.35 6.95
C LEU A 372 26.23 -14.40 7.66
N TYR A 373 26.01 -13.09 7.53
CA TYR A 373 26.80 -12.06 8.21
C TYR A 373 26.74 -12.23 9.74
N ASN A 374 25.54 -12.45 10.30
CA ASN A 374 25.34 -12.64 11.73
C ASN A 374 25.96 -13.97 12.25
N ILE A 375 26.10 -14.99 11.39
CA ILE A 375 26.88 -16.18 11.71
C ILE A 375 28.35 -15.80 11.95
N GLY A 376 28.95 -15.03 11.05
CA GLY A 376 30.31 -14.50 11.19
C GLY A 376 30.48 -13.70 12.48
N LEU A 377 29.55 -12.80 12.75
CA LEU A 377 29.53 -11.99 13.97
C LEU A 377 29.48 -12.83 15.24
N ALA A 378 28.67 -13.88 15.26
CA ALA A 378 28.56 -14.77 16.41
C ALA A 378 29.85 -15.59 16.65
N TYR A 379 30.53 -16.04 15.59
CA TYR A 379 31.84 -16.70 15.71
C TYR A 379 32.93 -15.73 16.14
N TYR A 380 32.91 -14.49 15.66
CA TYR A 380 33.85 -13.45 16.11
C TYR A 380 33.74 -13.19 17.61
N PHE A 381 32.54 -13.03 18.14
CA PHE A 381 32.35 -12.85 19.59
C PHE A 381 32.61 -14.11 20.40
N LYS A 382 32.44 -15.29 19.83
CA LYS A 382 32.82 -16.57 20.44
C LYS A 382 34.32 -16.73 20.52
N GLY A 383 35.09 -16.06 19.65
CA GLY A 383 36.53 -16.14 19.55
C GLY A 383 37.03 -17.07 18.44
N ASP A 384 36.17 -17.71 17.70
CA ASP A 384 36.49 -18.60 16.58
C ASP A 384 36.78 -17.77 15.31
N LEU A 385 37.87 -17.03 15.31
CA LEU A 385 38.22 -16.03 14.30
C LEU A 385 38.34 -16.61 12.89
N ASP A 386 38.89 -17.82 12.72
CA ASP A 386 39.01 -18.44 11.40
C ASP A 386 37.67 -18.73 10.75
N VAL A 387 36.70 -19.16 11.56
CA VAL A 387 35.31 -19.40 11.05
C VAL A 387 34.59 -18.08 10.78
N ALA A 388 34.80 -17.05 11.61
CA ALA A 388 34.25 -15.73 11.38
C ALA A 388 34.75 -15.14 10.05
N ILE A 389 36.09 -15.17 9.83
CA ILE A 389 36.74 -14.68 8.62
C ILE A 389 36.21 -15.45 7.40
N SER A 390 36.26 -16.78 7.39
CA SER A 390 35.79 -17.57 6.25
C SER A 390 34.30 -17.39 5.96
N THR A 391 33.51 -17.02 6.96
CA THR A 391 32.09 -16.73 6.80
C THR A 391 31.89 -15.35 6.18
N TRP A 392 32.61 -14.35 6.64
CA TRP A 392 32.52 -12.99 6.08
C TRP A 392 33.15 -12.85 4.69
N GLU A 393 34.19 -13.62 4.38
CA GLU A 393 34.72 -13.76 3.00
C GLU A 393 33.63 -14.24 2.03
N LYS A 394 32.76 -15.17 2.46
CA LYS A 394 31.59 -15.58 1.66
C LYS A 394 30.57 -14.44 1.50
N VAL A 395 30.32 -13.64 2.53
CA VAL A 395 29.46 -12.45 2.42
C VAL A 395 30.05 -11.47 1.41
N ALA A 396 31.34 -11.13 1.55
CA ALA A 396 32.04 -10.21 0.66
C ALA A 396 32.11 -10.72 -0.80
N SER A 397 32.13 -12.03 -1.01
CA SER A 397 32.11 -12.60 -2.37
C SER A 397 30.78 -12.43 -3.09
N VAL A 398 29.67 -12.25 -2.33
CA VAL A 398 28.32 -12.05 -2.88
C VAL A 398 27.99 -10.56 -3.00
N ASP A 399 28.28 -9.82 -1.96
CA ASP A 399 28.08 -8.36 -1.90
C ASP A 399 29.25 -7.75 -1.11
N PRO A 400 30.25 -7.22 -1.80
CA PRO A 400 31.41 -6.60 -1.16
C PRO A 400 31.04 -5.47 -0.20
N GLY A 401 30.10 -4.60 -0.58
CA GLY A 401 29.63 -3.46 0.24
C GLY A 401 28.71 -3.82 1.42
N TYR A 402 28.39 -5.09 1.62
CA TYR A 402 27.43 -5.50 2.63
C TYR A 402 27.88 -5.16 4.05
N LYS A 403 27.16 -4.22 4.72
CA LYS A 403 27.38 -3.85 6.13
C LYS A 403 28.85 -3.63 6.52
N ASN A 404 29.65 -3.10 5.63
CA ASN A 404 31.10 -2.89 5.87
C ASN A 404 31.86 -4.19 6.19
N VAL A 405 31.51 -5.28 5.53
CA VAL A 405 32.12 -6.60 5.76
C VAL A 405 33.63 -6.60 5.70
N HIS A 406 34.25 -5.80 4.83
CA HIS A 406 35.69 -5.66 4.72
C HIS A 406 36.33 -5.04 5.98
N ASN A 407 35.62 -4.13 6.65
CA ASN A 407 36.06 -3.61 7.93
C ASN A 407 36.05 -4.69 9.03
N ASP A 408 35.00 -5.52 9.08
CA ASP A 408 34.92 -6.64 10.05
C ASP A 408 35.98 -7.72 9.78
N LEU A 409 36.24 -7.99 8.49
CA LEU A 409 37.37 -8.85 8.07
C LEU A 409 38.69 -8.26 8.51
N SER A 410 38.96 -6.99 8.26
CA SER A 410 40.19 -6.30 8.69
C SER A 410 40.42 -6.41 10.18
N VAL A 411 39.40 -6.12 11.00
CA VAL A 411 39.46 -6.22 12.46
C VAL A 411 39.71 -7.68 12.90
N SER A 412 39.11 -8.64 12.24
CA SER A 412 39.26 -10.06 12.56
C SER A 412 40.67 -10.58 12.21
N TYR A 413 41.18 -10.22 11.03
CA TYR A 413 42.55 -10.53 10.62
C TYR A 413 43.58 -9.92 11.57
N LYS A 414 43.37 -8.64 11.98
CA LYS A 414 44.22 -7.99 12.99
C LYS A 414 44.23 -8.76 14.31
N LYS A 415 43.04 -9.15 14.79
CA LYS A 415 42.89 -9.89 16.05
C LYS A 415 43.51 -11.28 15.97
N ARG A 416 43.52 -11.91 14.79
CA ARG A 416 44.21 -13.18 14.49
C ARG A 416 45.73 -13.04 14.39
N GLY A 417 46.24 -11.83 14.19
CA GLY A 417 47.65 -11.54 13.95
C GLY A 417 48.09 -11.55 12.49
N SER A 418 47.16 -11.60 11.56
CA SER A 418 47.38 -11.56 10.10
C SER A 418 47.35 -10.11 9.61
N PHE A 419 48.39 -9.35 9.89
CA PHE A 419 48.42 -7.91 9.66
C PHE A 419 48.33 -7.50 8.17
N ASN A 420 49.00 -8.29 7.27
CA ASN A 420 48.94 -7.99 5.82
C ASN A 420 47.53 -8.13 5.28
N ASP A 421 46.82 -9.19 5.67
CA ASP A 421 45.44 -9.43 5.27
C ASP A 421 44.52 -8.33 5.83
N SER A 422 44.79 -7.92 7.09
CA SER A 422 44.04 -6.82 7.71
C SER A 422 44.17 -5.49 6.94
N ILE A 423 45.37 -5.19 6.47
CA ILE A 423 45.63 -3.99 5.66
C ILE A 423 44.89 -4.07 4.31
N ALA A 424 45.02 -5.21 3.61
CA ALA A 424 44.37 -5.43 2.33
C ALA A 424 42.84 -5.29 2.42
N GLU A 425 42.23 -5.83 3.48
CA GLU A 425 40.78 -5.68 3.69
C GLU A 425 40.39 -4.24 4.07
N HIS A 426 41.23 -3.53 4.79
CA HIS A 426 41.00 -2.12 5.09
C HIS A 426 41.09 -1.22 3.84
N GLU A 427 42.04 -1.51 2.95
CA GLU A 427 42.15 -0.83 1.65
C GLU A 427 40.88 -1.07 0.80
N ARG A 428 40.37 -2.31 0.74
CA ARG A 428 39.10 -2.62 0.04
C ARG A 428 37.92 -1.86 0.63
N ALA A 429 37.81 -1.81 1.97
CA ALA A 429 36.76 -1.05 2.63
C ALA A 429 36.80 0.44 2.26
N LEU A 430 38.01 1.01 2.08
CA LEU A 430 38.20 2.40 1.65
C LEU A 430 37.84 2.59 0.16
N GLU A 431 38.20 1.66 -0.72
CA GLU A 431 37.86 1.70 -2.16
C GLU A 431 36.35 1.64 -2.39
N GLU A 432 35.62 0.82 -1.64
CA GLU A 432 34.16 0.71 -1.74
C GLU A 432 33.42 1.97 -1.30
N LEU A 433 33.99 2.72 -0.37
CA LEU A 433 33.46 4.00 0.10
C LEU A 433 33.58 5.11 -0.96
N GLY A 434 34.20 4.82 -2.08
CA GLY A 434 34.42 5.64 -3.28
C GLY A 434 33.96 7.10 -3.18
N ASN A 435 34.87 8.08 -3.21
CA ASN A 435 34.59 9.52 -3.25
C ASN A 435 33.65 10.06 -2.14
N CYS A 436 33.82 9.60 -0.91
CA CYS A 436 33.17 10.23 0.21
C CYS A 436 33.81 11.62 0.45
N ASP A 437 33.05 12.67 0.24
CA ASP A 437 33.47 14.11 0.36
C ASP A 437 33.94 14.50 1.79
N ARG A 438 34.19 13.53 2.66
CA ARG A 438 34.61 13.70 4.06
C ARG A 438 35.86 12.88 4.38
N SER A 439 37.00 13.40 3.94
CA SER A 439 38.31 12.87 4.34
C SER A 439 38.72 13.40 5.70
N PHE A 440 39.34 12.54 6.51
CA PHE A 440 40.02 12.90 7.75
C PHE A 440 41.47 12.53 7.61
N SER A 441 42.35 13.51 7.88
CA SER A 441 43.78 13.27 7.91
C SER A 441 44.23 12.92 9.33
N VAL A 442 44.90 11.80 9.47
CA VAL A 442 45.52 11.36 10.71
C VAL A 442 47.02 11.63 10.58
N VAL A 443 47.55 12.57 11.34
CA VAL A 443 48.96 12.85 11.35
C VAL A 443 49.61 12.09 12.51
N LEU A 444 50.52 11.16 12.19
CA LEU A 444 51.35 10.49 13.18
C LEU A 444 52.57 11.36 13.48
N PRO A 445 52.78 11.81 14.73
CA PRO A 445 53.99 12.52 15.06
C PRO A 445 55.22 11.62 14.97
N ALA A 446 56.31 12.11 14.38
CA ALA A 446 57.56 11.38 14.14
C ALA A 446 58.28 10.89 15.41
N ARG A 447 57.80 11.18 16.61
CA ARG A 447 58.31 10.76 17.90
C ARG A 447 57.21 10.57 18.93
N ALA A 448 56.46 9.46 18.83
CA ALA A 448 55.45 9.07 19.85
C ALA A 448 56.12 8.28 20.98
N LYS A 449 55.83 8.60 22.24
CA LYS A 449 56.17 7.79 23.42
C LYS A 449 55.01 6.82 23.72
N GLU A 450 55.31 5.72 24.40
CA GLU A 450 54.53 4.50 24.60
C GLU A 450 53.04 4.64 25.00
N LYS A 451 52.45 5.82 25.06
CA LYS A 451 51.04 6.03 25.41
C LYS A 451 50.38 7.17 24.64
N ASP A 452 50.90 7.53 23.49
CA ASP A 452 50.30 8.66 22.76
C ASP A 452 49.10 8.21 21.94
N MET A 453 47.94 8.81 22.23
CA MET A 453 46.71 8.69 21.53
C MET A 453 46.78 9.38 20.18
N LEU A 454 46.31 8.72 19.15
CA LEU A 454 46.12 9.29 17.84
C LEU A 454 44.98 10.35 17.90
N VAL A 455 45.28 11.62 17.73
CA VAL A 455 44.26 12.65 17.71
C VAL A 455 43.86 12.98 16.27
N VAL A 456 42.63 12.68 15.91
CA VAL A 456 42.04 13.10 14.63
C VAL A 456 41.63 14.54 14.72
N ASN A 457 42.32 15.41 13.97
CA ASN A 457 42.02 16.85 13.98
C ASN A 457 40.93 17.20 12.96
N ARG A 458 39.89 17.87 13.41
CA ARG A 458 38.67 18.22 12.66
C ARG A 458 38.77 19.62 12.07
N ARG A 459 38.27 19.77 10.86
CA ARG A 459 37.61 21.02 10.46
C ARG A 459 36.09 20.86 10.68
N LYS A 460 35.68 21.37 11.86
CA LYS A 460 34.32 21.59 12.37
C LYS A 460 33.48 20.34 12.81
N LEU A 461 33.35 20.26 14.13
CA LEU A 461 32.20 19.79 14.92
C LEU A 461 31.81 18.28 14.82
N LEU A 462 32.51 17.36 15.47
CA LEU A 462 32.07 16.08 16.05
C LEU A 462 33.15 15.50 17.00
N PRO A 463 32.86 14.61 17.99
CA PRO A 463 33.84 14.16 18.98
C PRO A 463 34.99 13.35 18.36
N ALA A 464 36.17 13.39 18.96
CA ALA A 464 37.35 12.71 18.50
C ALA A 464 37.17 11.19 18.57
N VAL A 465 37.42 10.49 17.48
CA VAL A 465 37.56 9.02 17.47
C VAL A 465 39.02 8.70 17.73
N THR A 466 39.30 7.95 18.82
CA THR A 466 40.63 7.53 19.18
C THR A 466 40.84 6.10 18.69
N ILE A 467 41.77 5.89 17.76
CA ILE A 467 42.20 4.55 17.34
C ILE A 467 43.47 4.24 18.13
N GLY A 468 43.39 3.31 19.10
CA GLY A 468 44.54 2.87 19.87
C GLY A 468 45.41 1.92 19.04
N LEU A 469 46.48 2.43 18.40
CA LEU A 469 47.57 1.66 17.86
C LEU A 469 48.71 1.64 18.85
N THR A 470 49.36 0.49 19.05
CA THR A 470 50.64 0.43 19.75
C THR A 470 51.71 1.06 18.85
N LYS A 471 52.84 1.50 19.47
CA LYS A 471 53.97 2.09 18.73
C LYS A 471 54.47 1.16 17.62
N GLU A 472 54.54 -0.16 17.90
CA GLU A 472 54.95 -1.17 16.92
C GLU A 472 54.01 -1.34 15.75
N GLU A 473 52.69 -1.22 15.99
CA GLU A 473 51.66 -1.25 14.95
C GLU A 473 51.70 0.00 14.07
N ALA A 474 51.92 1.17 14.68
CA ALA A 474 52.06 2.42 13.94
C ALA A 474 53.33 2.47 13.09
N GLU A 475 54.46 1.92 13.60
CA GLU A 475 55.73 1.80 12.85
C GLU A 475 55.63 0.81 11.69
N LYS A 476 54.91 -0.31 11.84
CA LYS A 476 54.65 -1.30 10.78
C LYS A 476 53.75 -0.68 9.70
N LEU A 477 52.71 0.05 10.09
CA LEU A 477 51.80 0.74 9.17
C LEU A 477 52.57 1.83 8.37
N ALA A 478 53.36 2.67 9.04
CA ALA A 478 54.19 3.69 8.40
C ALA A 478 55.23 3.09 7.42
N LYS A 479 55.79 1.91 7.74
CA LYS A 479 56.77 1.22 6.88
C LYS A 479 56.15 0.61 5.63
N VAL A 480 54.87 0.15 5.73
CA VAL A 480 54.09 -0.38 4.59
C VAL A 480 53.66 0.75 3.66
N LEU A 481 53.38 1.91 4.20
CA LEU A 481 52.92 3.06 3.43
C LEU A 481 54.05 3.97 2.93
N GLY A 482 55.30 3.66 3.22
CA GLY A 482 56.51 4.21 2.60
C GLY A 482 56.87 5.67 2.96
N GLU A 483 56.16 6.29 3.90
CA GLU A 483 56.38 7.69 4.26
C GLU A 483 56.43 7.98 5.77
N SER A 484 57.10 9.04 6.17
CA SER A 484 57.20 9.49 7.56
C SER A 484 55.94 10.23 8.08
N ASN A 485 55.02 10.60 7.18
CA ASN A 485 53.69 11.14 7.48
C ASN A 485 52.67 10.36 6.70
N VAL A 486 51.74 9.72 7.40
CA VAL A 486 50.65 8.93 6.79
C VAL A 486 49.36 9.71 6.96
N GLU A 487 48.76 10.03 5.85
CA GLU A 487 47.43 10.58 5.81
C GLU A 487 46.42 9.45 5.54
N ILE A 488 45.59 9.14 6.54
CA ILE A 488 44.58 8.07 6.42
C ILE A 488 43.19 8.76 6.32
N SER A 489 42.52 8.54 5.20
CA SER A 489 41.16 9.06 5.01
C SER A 489 40.12 8.08 5.52
N PHE A 490 39.21 8.56 6.36
CA PHE A 490 38.06 7.79 6.85
C PHE A 490 36.75 8.41 6.43
N CYS A 491 35.76 7.61 6.12
CA CYS A 491 34.42 8.07 5.87
C CYS A 491 33.48 7.87 7.09
N LEU A 492 32.80 8.92 7.51
CA LEU A 492 32.03 8.99 8.76
C LEU A 492 30.70 8.24 8.71
N ASN A 493 30.23 7.82 7.54
CA ASN A 493 28.98 7.03 7.42
C ASN A 493 29.12 5.62 7.99
N LEU A 494 30.34 5.16 8.26
CA LEU A 494 30.61 3.87 8.88
C LEU A 494 30.24 3.77 10.37
N LEU A 495 30.02 4.89 11.04
CA LEU A 495 29.82 4.91 12.50
C LEU A 495 28.35 4.93 12.93
N ALA A 496 27.42 5.09 11.99
CA ALA A 496 26.00 5.19 12.32
C ALA A 496 25.32 3.84 12.59
N ASP A 497 25.84 2.73 12.06
CA ASP A 497 25.21 1.40 12.13
C ASP A 497 25.82 0.44 13.16
N ILE A 498 26.90 0.87 13.86
CA ILE A 498 27.44 0.08 14.97
C ILE A 498 26.70 0.50 16.23
N ASP A 499 25.95 -0.43 16.83
CA ASP A 499 25.36 -0.27 18.17
C ASP A 499 26.50 -0.03 19.20
N PHE A 500 26.85 1.21 19.42
CA PHE A 500 27.93 1.65 20.34
C PHE A 500 27.72 1.21 21.78
N VAL A 501 26.47 0.85 22.14
CA VAL A 501 26.08 0.44 23.50
C VAL A 501 26.80 -0.83 23.96
N VAL A 502 27.21 -1.71 23.03
CA VAL A 502 27.88 -2.98 23.36
C VAL A 502 29.38 -2.81 23.61
N LEU A 503 29.99 -1.76 23.02
CA LEU A 503 31.44 -1.52 23.17
C LEU A 503 31.81 -0.72 24.44
N GLU A 504 30.98 0.26 24.84
CA GLU A 504 31.23 1.09 26.03
C GLU A 504 31.15 0.32 27.35
N GLU A 505 30.25 -0.67 27.48
CA GLU A 505 30.14 -1.48 28.71
C GLU A 505 31.31 -2.43 28.95
N LYS A 506 32.07 -2.82 27.91
CA LYS A 506 33.25 -3.69 28.06
C LYS A 506 34.55 -2.94 28.30
N ILE A 507 34.66 -1.70 27.82
CA ILE A 507 35.84 -0.84 28.03
C ILE A 507 35.86 -0.28 29.46
N ALA A 508 34.69 -0.06 30.07
CA ALA A 508 34.59 0.40 31.46
C ALA A 508 34.84 -0.65 32.53
N LYS A 509 35.03 -1.94 32.16
CA LYS A 509 35.24 -3.06 33.10
C LYS A 509 36.66 -3.68 33.06
N ASN A 510 37.58 -3.13 32.27
CA ASN A 510 39.00 -3.42 32.27
C ASN A 510 39.80 -2.13 32.49
#